data_a6ad08e3ae7f596c97c91a112a2d4f8f
#
_entry.id   a6ad08e3ae7f596c97c91a112a2d4f8f
#
_cell.length_a   1.000
_cell.length_b   1.000
_cell.length_c   1.000
_cell.angle_alpha   90.00
_cell.angle_beta   90.00
_cell.angle_gamma   90.00
#
_symmetry.space_group_name_H-M   'P 1'
#
loop_
_entity.id
_entity.type
_entity.pdbx_description
1 polymer ?
#
loop_
_entity_poly.entity_id
_entity_poly.type
_entity_poly.pdbx_seq_one_letter_code
_entity_poly.pdbx_strand_id
1 'polypeptide(L)'
;NYIVLDFSNLNELELKLKEFVKKNSINYDIIINNTGGPPSGQLEKASTEELLSAFNLHLISFHKILGCLLQGMKSREVGCIINIISSSVKQPLNGLGVSNTIRGAVANWAKTLANELGAYNITVNNVLPGATNTGRLKEIIKNKAQKLNLEESEIEKQMADQVPLKRIAEPIEVANAVVFLASDKARYISGVNLPVDGGRTKSL
;
A
#
# COMPACT_ATOMS: atom_id res chain seq x y z
N ASN A 1 -17.35 8.21 12.54
CA ASN A 1 -16.67 9.49 12.37
C ASN A 1 -15.61 9.35 11.28
N TYR A 2 -15.43 10.39 10.46
CA TYR A 2 -14.36 10.47 9.46
C TYR A 2 -13.76 11.87 9.44
N ILE A 3 -12.55 11.99 8.90
CA ILE A 3 -11.86 13.25 8.66
C ILE A 3 -11.28 13.24 7.25
N VAL A 4 -11.36 14.36 6.56
CA VAL A 4 -10.74 14.54 5.24
C VAL A 4 -9.34 15.12 5.41
N LEU A 5 -8.33 14.42 4.89
CA LEU A 5 -6.93 14.80 5.00
C LEU A 5 -6.26 14.72 3.63
N ASP A 6 -5.43 15.69 3.33
CA ASP A 6 -4.54 15.66 2.17
C ASP A 6 -3.17 15.09 2.58
N PHE A 7 -2.86 13.89 2.11
CA PHE A 7 -1.59 13.22 2.39
C PHE A 7 -0.38 13.89 1.72
N SER A 8 -0.58 14.81 0.78
CA SER A 8 0.51 15.61 0.21
C SER A 8 0.94 16.75 1.14
N ASN A 9 0.03 17.22 2.02
CA ASN A 9 0.32 18.24 3.03
C ASN A 9 0.61 17.59 4.40
N LEU A 10 1.84 17.15 4.57
CA LEU A 10 2.26 16.38 5.76
C LEU A 10 2.11 17.11 7.09
N ASN A 11 2.23 18.44 7.12
CA ASN A 11 2.09 19.22 8.34
C ASN A 11 0.62 19.34 8.75
N GLU A 12 -0.25 19.61 7.80
CA GLU A 12 -1.69 19.67 8.01
C GLU A 12 -2.27 18.30 8.38
N LEU A 13 -1.81 17.24 7.72
CA LEU A 13 -2.18 15.86 8.03
C LEU A 13 -1.93 15.53 9.50
N GLU A 14 -0.71 15.78 9.99
CA GLU A 14 -0.34 15.46 11.36
C GLU A 14 -1.13 16.27 12.39
N LEU A 15 -1.26 17.59 12.15
CA LEU A 15 -2.00 18.49 13.05
C LEU A 15 -3.47 18.09 13.15
N LYS A 16 -4.15 17.99 12.02
CA LYS A 16 -5.59 17.64 11.97
C LYS A 16 -5.87 16.25 12.53
N LEU A 17 -4.99 15.27 12.28
CA LEU A 17 -5.17 13.94 12.82
C LEU A 17 -5.03 13.93 14.35
N LYS A 18 -4.04 14.63 14.91
CA LYS A 18 -3.86 14.76 16.37
C LYS A 18 -5.09 15.42 17.02
N GLU A 19 -5.60 16.48 16.44
CA GLU A 19 -6.82 17.16 16.92
C GLU A 19 -8.03 16.24 16.85
N PHE A 20 -8.21 15.51 15.76
CA PHE A 20 -9.31 14.58 15.56
C PHE A 20 -9.29 13.44 16.58
N VAL A 21 -8.13 12.83 16.82
CA VAL A 21 -7.94 11.76 17.81
C VAL A 21 -8.24 12.29 19.22
N LYS A 22 -7.69 13.44 19.59
CA LYS A 22 -7.92 14.07 20.89
C LYS A 22 -9.40 14.42 21.11
N LYS A 23 -10.04 15.07 20.14
CA LYS A 23 -11.46 15.49 20.22
C LYS A 23 -12.42 14.33 20.40
N ASN A 24 -12.17 13.21 19.72
CA ASN A 24 -13.08 12.07 19.74
C ASN A 24 -12.76 11.04 20.83
N SER A 25 -11.62 11.16 21.53
CA SER A 25 -11.14 10.19 22.54
C SER A 25 -11.18 8.75 22.03
N ILE A 26 -10.92 8.54 20.72
CA ILE A 26 -11.04 7.25 20.07
C ILE A 26 -9.69 6.54 20.11
N ASN A 27 -9.71 5.27 20.49
CA ASN A 27 -8.60 4.35 20.32
C ASN A 27 -8.75 3.59 19.01
N TYR A 28 -7.67 3.50 18.27
CA TYR A 28 -7.62 2.77 17.00
C TYR A 28 -6.76 1.53 17.20
N ASP A 29 -7.32 0.37 16.86
CA ASP A 29 -6.63 -0.92 16.94
C ASP A 29 -6.09 -1.36 15.57
N ILE A 30 -6.63 -0.80 14.48
CA ILE A 30 -6.26 -1.16 13.12
C ILE A 30 -5.91 0.10 12.32
N ILE A 31 -4.73 0.09 11.68
CA ILE A 31 -4.32 1.08 10.69
C ILE A 31 -4.20 0.39 9.34
N ILE A 32 -4.94 0.88 8.35
CA ILE A 32 -4.81 0.43 6.96
C ILE A 32 -4.29 1.60 6.13
N ASN A 33 -3.03 1.53 5.75
CA ASN A 33 -2.39 2.52 4.90
C ASN A 33 -2.64 2.19 3.44
N ASN A 34 -3.45 3.00 2.76
CA ASN A 34 -3.80 2.82 1.35
C ASN A 34 -3.83 4.18 0.64
N THR A 35 -2.93 4.40 -0.30
CA THR A 35 -2.81 5.63 -1.09
C THR A 35 -2.74 5.32 -2.58
N GLY A 36 -3.10 6.28 -3.42
CA GLY A 36 -2.94 6.19 -4.87
C GLY A 36 -1.47 6.00 -5.28
N GLY A 37 -1.22 5.35 -6.41
CA GLY A 37 0.15 5.15 -6.90
C GLY A 37 0.72 6.39 -7.59
N PRO A 38 2.06 6.56 -7.60
CA PRO A 38 2.72 7.61 -8.38
C PRO A 38 2.54 7.39 -9.90
N PRO A 39 2.77 8.41 -10.72
CA PRO A 39 2.72 8.28 -12.18
C PRO A 39 3.58 7.13 -12.71
N SER A 40 3.17 6.57 -13.85
CA SER A 40 3.96 5.55 -14.56
C SER A 40 5.13 6.20 -15.29
N GLY A 41 6.29 5.55 -15.26
CA GLY A 41 7.49 6.04 -15.93
C GLY A 41 8.70 5.14 -15.69
N GLN A 42 9.76 5.35 -16.50
CA GLN A 42 11.06 4.73 -16.28
C GLN A 42 11.79 5.48 -15.16
N LEU A 43 12.44 4.76 -14.26
CA LEU A 43 13.12 5.36 -13.10
C LEU A 43 14.24 6.33 -13.52
N GLU A 44 14.99 5.98 -14.57
CA GLU A 44 16.07 6.82 -15.11
C GLU A 44 15.62 8.20 -15.62
N LYS A 45 14.32 8.36 -15.90
CA LYS A 45 13.70 9.59 -16.37
C LYS A 45 12.90 10.33 -15.28
N ALA A 46 12.80 9.71 -14.10
CA ALA A 46 12.04 10.31 -12.99
C ALA A 46 12.81 11.50 -12.41
N SER A 47 12.11 12.57 -12.13
CA SER A 47 12.71 13.71 -11.44
C SER A 47 12.85 13.44 -9.93
N THR A 48 13.70 14.23 -9.29
CA THR A 48 13.86 14.19 -7.83
C THR A 48 12.54 14.56 -7.13
N GLU A 49 11.78 15.48 -7.70
CA GLU A 49 10.49 15.94 -7.19
C GLU A 49 9.44 14.83 -7.22
N GLU A 50 9.41 14.02 -8.29
CA GLU A 50 8.53 12.84 -8.37
C GLU A 50 8.88 11.80 -7.31
N LEU A 51 10.17 11.55 -7.08
CA LEU A 51 10.63 10.64 -6.02
C LEU A 51 10.27 11.16 -4.63
N LEU A 52 10.54 12.43 -4.34
CA LEU A 52 10.22 13.06 -3.06
C LEU A 52 8.72 13.10 -2.79
N SER A 53 7.93 13.45 -3.80
CA SER A 53 6.48 13.47 -3.70
C SER A 53 5.93 12.07 -3.37
N ALA A 54 6.39 11.04 -4.07
CA ALA A 54 5.99 9.66 -3.80
C ALA A 54 6.46 9.17 -2.43
N PHE A 55 7.68 9.54 -2.01
CA PHE A 55 8.22 9.21 -0.69
C PHE A 55 7.38 9.83 0.43
N ASN A 56 7.04 11.11 0.27
CA ASN A 56 6.18 11.82 1.22
C ASN A 56 4.79 11.20 1.30
N LEU A 57 4.18 10.93 0.14
CA LEU A 57 2.83 10.40 0.06
C LEU A 57 2.69 8.98 0.65
N HIS A 58 3.69 8.11 0.47
CA HIS A 58 3.57 6.69 0.80
C HIS A 58 4.33 6.28 2.07
N LEU A 59 5.42 6.96 2.42
CA LEU A 59 6.21 6.57 3.58
C LEU A 59 6.11 7.57 4.71
N ILE A 60 6.36 8.85 4.45
CA ILE A 60 6.34 9.86 5.52
C ILE A 60 4.92 10.07 6.04
N SER A 61 3.89 10.08 5.18
CA SER A 61 2.50 10.17 5.63
C SER A 61 2.12 9.00 6.54
N PHE A 62 2.50 7.76 6.17
CA PHE A 62 2.24 6.57 6.98
C PHE A 62 2.97 6.64 8.33
N HIS A 63 4.22 7.09 8.32
CA HIS A 63 5.00 7.27 9.54
C HIS A 63 4.38 8.33 10.48
N LYS A 64 3.89 9.44 9.94
CA LYS A 64 3.19 10.46 10.72
C LYS A 64 1.87 9.96 11.30
N ILE A 65 1.07 9.24 10.52
CA ILE A 65 -0.17 8.60 10.99
C ILE A 65 0.14 7.63 12.13
N LEU A 66 1.15 6.78 11.95
CA LEU A 66 1.61 5.87 13.00
C LEU A 66 1.98 6.64 14.27
N GLY A 67 2.77 7.71 14.16
CA GLY A 67 3.19 8.53 15.31
C GLY A 67 2.02 9.12 16.10
N CYS A 68 0.89 9.42 15.43
CA CYS A 68 -0.30 9.92 16.10
C CYS A 68 -1.09 8.84 16.88
N LEU A 69 -0.98 7.56 16.47
CA LEU A 69 -1.85 6.48 16.97
C LEU A 69 -1.11 5.44 17.81
N LEU A 70 0.21 5.32 17.63
CA LEU A 70 1.03 4.23 18.18
C LEU A 70 1.00 4.15 19.69
N GLN A 71 1.05 5.29 20.40
CA GLN A 71 1.08 5.29 21.85
C GLN A 71 -0.18 4.66 22.45
N GLY A 72 -1.34 4.88 21.84
CA GLY A 72 -2.58 4.24 22.24
C GLY A 72 -2.58 2.73 22.03
N MET A 73 -2.00 2.24 20.92
CA MET A 73 -1.83 0.81 20.65
C MET A 73 -0.87 0.18 21.67
N LYS A 74 0.29 0.81 21.92
CA LYS A 74 1.27 0.30 22.89
C LYS A 74 0.72 0.19 24.31
N SER A 75 -0.02 1.21 24.78
CA SER A 75 -0.58 1.21 26.13
C SER A 75 -1.65 0.15 26.36
N ARG A 76 -2.31 -0.30 25.31
CA ARG A 76 -3.32 -1.38 25.36
C ARG A 76 -2.76 -2.75 24.94
N GLU A 77 -1.53 -2.80 24.48
CA GLU A 77 -0.88 -4.02 23.92
C GLU A 77 -1.73 -4.68 22.83
N VAL A 78 -2.32 -3.85 21.96
CA VAL A 78 -3.13 -4.32 20.84
C VAL A 78 -2.97 -3.38 19.64
N GLY A 79 -2.68 -3.95 18.47
CA GLY A 79 -2.60 -3.18 17.23
C GLY A 79 -2.36 -4.05 16.00
N CYS A 80 -2.86 -3.57 14.88
CA CYS A 80 -2.64 -4.18 13.57
C CYS A 80 -2.40 -3.08 12.54
N ILE A 81 -1.26 -3.13 11.86
CA ILE A 81 -0.87 -2.17 10.83
C ILE A 81 -0.76 -2.94 9.51
N ILE A 82 -1.52 -2.52 8.52
CA ILE A 82 -1.54 -3.14 7.19
C ILE A 82 -1.27 -2.08 6.14
N ASN A 83 -0.25 -2.30 5.32
CA ASN A 83 0.08 -1.40 4.21
C ASN A 83 -0.31 -2.05 2.88
N ILE A 84 -1.10 -1.35 2.08
CA ILE A 84 -1.43 -1.76 0.73
C ILE A 84 -0.35 -1.21 -0.20
N ILE A 85 0.57 -2.07 -0.63
CA ILE A 85 1.69 -1.63 -1.44
C ILE A 85 1.64 -2.19 -2.87
N SER A 86 2.45 -3.18 -3.24
CA SER A 86 2.46 -3.72 -4.61
C SER A 86 3.25 -5.02 -4.68
N SER A 87 2.87 -5.92 -5.59
CA SER A 87 3.69 -7.08 -5.96
C SER A 87 5.07 -6.69 -6.53
N SER A 88 5.25 -5.43 -6.93
CA SER A 88 6.55 -4.89 -7.38
C SER A 88 7.65 -4.90 -6.31
N VAL A 89 7.29 -5.05 -5.04
CA VAL A 89 8.25 -5.26 -3.94
C VAL A 89 9.01 -6.59 -4.10
N LYS A 90 8.34 -7.60 -4.60
CA LYS A 90 8.93 -8.92 -4.86
C LYS A 90 9.61 -8.98 -6.23
N GLN A 91 9.00 -8.36 -7.22
CA GLN A 91 9.46 -8.36 -8.62
C GLN A 91 9.16 -7.01 -9.27
N PRO A 92 10.18 -6.16 -9.53
CA PRO A 92 9.99 -4.85 -10.14
C PRO A 92 9.19 -4.93 -11.45
N LEU A 93 8.27 -3.99 -11.63
CA LEU A 93 7.41 -3.91 -12.81
C LEU A 93 7.93 -2.84 -13.76
N ASN A 94 8.09 -3.21 -15.04
CA ASN A 94 8.55 -2.27 -16.08
C ASN A 94 7.60 -1.06 -16.19
N GLY A 95 8.18 0.14 -16.29
CA GLY A 95 7.43 1.38 -16.43
C GLY A 95 6.78 1.88 -15.13
N LEU A 96 7.15 1.33 -13.97
CA LEU A 96 6.67 1.78 -12.64
C LEU A 96 7.85 2.11 -11.71
N GLY A 97 8.89 2.77 -12.22
CA GLY A 97 10.17 2.95 -11.54
C GLY A 97 10.06 3.60 -10.17
N VAL A 98 9.43 4.77 -10.07
CA VAL A 98 9.22 5.48 -8.80
C VAL A 98 8.41 4.60 -7.82
N SER A 99 7.31 4.01 -8.30
CA SER A 99 6.47 3.14 -7.48
C SER A 99 7.23 1.93 -6.93
N ASN A 100 8.01 1.24 -7.77
CA ASN A 100 8.82 0.09 -7.35
C ASN A 100 9.75 0.47 -6.19
N THR A 101 10.46 1.60 -6.35
CA THR A 101 11.43 2.09 -5.37
C THR A 101 10.77 2.44 -4.03
N ILE A 102 9.71 3.24 -4.07
CA ILE A 102 9.06 3.72 -2.85
C ILE A 102 8.29 2.60 -2.14
N ARG A 103 7.62 1.71 -2.89
CA ARG A 103 6.93 0.55 -2.28
C ARG A 103 7.93 -0.42 -1.64
N GLY A 104 9.13 -0.56 -2.20
CA GLY A 104 10.24 -1.30 -1.58
C GLY A 104 10.69 -0.69 -0.25
N ALA A 105 10.80 0.64 -0.18
CA ALA A 105 11.11 1.35 1.05
C ALA A 105 10.02 1.16 2.12
N VAL A 106 8.73 1.23 1.75
CA VAL A 106 7.62 0.96 2.68
C VAL A 106 7.67 -0.48 3.19
N ALA A 107 7.99 -1.45 2.33
CA ALA A 107 8.09 -2.86 2.75
C ALA A 107 9.17 -3.07 3.81
N ASN A 108 10.34 -2.44 3.65
CA ASN A 108 11.42 -2.53 4.62
C ASN A 108 11.10 -1.78 5.92
N TRP A 109 10.50 -0.58 5.82
CA TRP A 109 9.99 0.17 6.98
C TRP A 109 8.99 -0.67 7.79
N ALA A 110 8.04 -1.33 7.12
CA ALA A 110 7.07 -2.20 7.78
C ALA A 110 7.71 -3.41 8.47
N LYS A 111 8.74 -4.01 7.85
CA LYS A 111 9.46 -5.14 8.45
C LYS A 111 10.23 -4.72 9.70
N THR A 112 10.85 -3.55 9.68
CA THR A 112 11.53 -2.96 10.84
C THR A 112 10.54 -2.74 11.98
N LEU A 113 9.40 -2.12 11.69
CA LEU A 113 8.35 -1.91 12.69
C LEU A 113 7.78 -3.21 13.26
N ALA A 114 7.63 -4.26 12.44
CA ALA A 114 7.17 -5.56 12.92
C ALA A 114 8.10 -6.13 14.00
N ASN A 115 9.41 -5.93 13.85
CA ASN A 115 10.39 -6.36 14.84
C ASN A 115 10.32 -5.49 16.11
N GLU A 116 10.18 -4.17 15.97
CA GLU A 116 10.18 -3.23 17.10
C GLU A 116 8.88 -3.27 17.91
N LEU A 117 7.74 -3.54 17.25
CA LEU A 117 6.43 -3.43 17.86
C LEU A 117 5.85 -4.77 18.33
N GLY A 118 6.49 -5.88 17.98
CA GLY A 118 6.05 -7.22 18.38
C GLY A 118 5.95 -7.41 19.90
N ALA A 119 6.86 -6.80 20.68
CA ALA A 119 6.84 -6.83 22.13
C ALA A 119 5.58 -6.16 22.74
N TYR A 120 4.86 -5.35 21.99
CA TYR A 120 3.61 -4.70 22.38
C TYR A 120 2.38 -5.39 21.77
N ASN A 121 2.52 -6.63 21.27
CA ASN A 121 1.44 -7.36 20.62
C ASN A 121 0.82 -6.60 19.42
N ILE A 122 1.65 -5.85 18.68
CA ILE A 122 1.26 -5.10 17.48
C ILE A 122 1.84 -5.81 16.26
N THR A 123 0.99 -6.21 15.32
CA THR A 123 1.40 -6.81 14.05
C THR A 123 1.54 -5.76 12.96
N VAL A 124 2.53 -5.92 12.07
CA VAL A 124 2.74 -5.04 10.92
C VAL A 124 2.94 -5.89 9.68
N ASN A 125 2.04 -5.76 8.70
CA ASN A 125 2.06 -6.57 7.49
C ASN A 125 1.83 -5.72 6.23
N ASN A 126 2.25 -6.25 5.09
CA ASN A 126 2.01 -5.66 3.80
C ASN A 126 1.15 -6.60 2.94
N VAL A 127 0.13 -6.05 2.29
CA VAL A 127 -0.60 -6.71 1.21
C VAL A 127 -0.06 -6.18 -0.11
N LEU A 128 0.24 -7.09 -1.03
CA LEU A 128 0.86 -6.81 -2.32
C LEU A 128 -0.12 -7.14 -3.45
N PRO A 129 -1.01 -6.21 -3.83
CA PRO A 129 -1.92 -6.44 -4.95
C PRO A 129 -1.16 -6.65 -6.27
N GLY A 130 -1.67 -7.55 -7.10
CA GLY A 130 -1.39 -7.60 -8.52
C GLY A 130 -2.24 -6.60 -9.32
N ALA A 131 -2.50 -6.91 -10.60
CA ALA A 131 -3.44 -6.15 -11.40
C ALA A 131 -4.85 -6.30 -10.82
N THR A 132 -5.43 -5.19 -10.35
CA THR A 132 -6.73 -5.14 -9.67
C THR A 132 -7.64 -4.14 -10.38
N ASN A 133 -8.88 -4.50 -10.66
CA ASN A 133 -9.87 -3.70 -11.38
C ASN A 133 -10.27 -2.44 -10.60
N THR A 134 -9.50 -1.39 -10.76
CA THR A 134 -9.65 -0.10 -10.09
C THR A 134 -9.53 1.04 -11.10
N GLY A 135 -9.96 2.24 -10.72
CA GLY A 135 -9.74 3.44 -11.55
C GLY A 135 -8.27 3.63 -11.96
N ARG A 136 -7.33 3.29 -11.06
CA ARG A 136 -5.89 3.35 -11.34
C ARG A 136 -5.47 2.36 -12.44
N LEU A 137 -5.97 1.13 -12.43
CA LEU A 137 -5.66 0.15 -13.46
C LEU A 137 -6.20 0.61 -14.82
N LYS A 138 -7.42 1.13 -14.86
CA LYS A 138 -8.04 1.67 -16.08
C LYS A 138 -7.20 2.78 -16.69
N GLU A 139 -6.70 3.70 -15.87
CA GLU A 139 -5.77 4.75 -16.30
C GLU A 139 -4.46 4.18 -16.89
N ILE A 140 -3.87 3.18 -16.24
CA ILE A 140 -2.67 2.50 -16.72
C ILE A 140 -2.93 1.82 -18.06
N ILE A 141 -4.07 1.11 -18.20
CA ILE A 141 -4.47 0.45 -19.45
C ILE A 141 -4.62 1.49 -20.56
N LYS A 142 -5.38 2.56 -20.32
CA LYS A 142 -5.60 3.64 -21.27
C LYS A 142 -4.28 4.26 -21.75
N ASN A 143 -3.41 4.64 -20.83
CA ASN A 143 -2.11 5.24 -21.17
C ASN A 143 -1.22 4.29 -21.97
N LYS A 144 -1.26 2.99 -21.65
CA LYS A 144 -0.49 1.98 -22.37
C LYS A 144 -1.06 1.72 -23.77
N ALA A 145 -2.40 1.67 -23.90
CA ALA A 145 -3.09 1.52 -25.18
C ALA A 145 -2.75 2.67 -26.14
N GLN A 146 -2.84 3.91 -25.66
CA GLN A 146 -2.43 5.08 -26.43
C GLN A 146 -0.98 5.05 -26.88
N LYS A 147 -0.06 4.69 -25.97
CA LYS A 147 1.38 4.64 -26.25
C LYS A 147 1.74 3.55 -27.29
N LEU A 148 1.02 2.43 -27.30
CA LEU A 148 1.28 1.29 -28.18
C LEU A 148 0.38 1.31 -29.41
N ASN A 149 -0.56 2.24 -29.52
CA ASN A 149 -1.59 2.29 -30.57
C ASN A 149 -2.38 0.98 -30.68
N LEU A 150 -2.84 0.48 -29.52
CA LEU A 150 -3.64 -0.74 -29.35
C LEU A 150 -4.97 -0.42 -28.69
N GLU A 151 -5.95 -1.33 -28.79
CA GLU A 151 -7.20 -1.23 -28.06
C GLU A 151 -7.00 -1.51 -26.56
N GLU A 152 -7.77 -0.84 -25.68
CA GLU A 152 -7.71 -1.05 -24.22
C GLU A 152 -8.00 -2.50 -23.85
N SER A 153 -8.94 -3.16 -24.52
CA SER A 153 -9.29 -4.58 -24.34
C SER A 153 -8.12 -5.52 -24.63
N GLU A 154 -7.27 -5.18 -25.60
CA GLU A 154 -6.09 -5.96 -25.90
C GLU A 154 -5.03 -5.83 -24.83
N ILE A 155 -4.82 -4.62 -24.31
CA ILE A 155 -3.91 -4.38 -23.17
C ILE A 155 -4.39 -5.11 -21.93
N GLU A 156 -5.70 -5.07 -21.64
CA GLU A 156 -6.30 -5.79 -20.51
C GLU A 156 -6.08 -7.29 -20.61
N LYS A 157 -6.32 -7.86 -21.79
CA LYS A 157 -6.05 -9.28 -22.08
C LYS A 157 -4.57 -9.62 -21.88
N GLN A 158 -3.65 -8.82 -22.43
CA GLN A 158 -2.21 -9.03 -22.24
C GLN A 158 -1.82 -9.02 -20.75
N MET A 159 -2.44 -8.15 -19.94
CA MET A 159 -2.19 -8.10 -18.49
C MET A 159 -2.76 -9.33 -17.79
N ALA A 160 -3.94 -9.78 -18.14
CA ALA A 160 -4.56 -11.00 -17.62
C ALA A 160 -3.75 -12.24 -17.97
N ASP A 161 -3.21 -12.32 -19.20
CA ASP A 161 -2.40 -13.44 -19.67
C ASP A 161 -1.07 -13.61 -18.91
N GLN A 162 -0.54 -12.53 -18.32
CA GLN A 162 0.65 -12.59 -17.46
C GLN A 162 0.37 -13.19 -16.07
N VAL A 163 -0.90 -13.35 -15.70
CA VAL A 163 -1.33 -13.90 -14.41
C VAL A 163 -1.65 -15.39 -14.61
N PRO A 164 -1.13 -16.31 -13.78
CA PRO A 164 -1.48 -17.74 -13.85
C PRO A 164 -3.00 -17.99 -13.81
N LEU A 165 -3.75 -17.23 -12.99
CA LEU A 165 -5.21 -17.34 -12.92
C LEU A 165 -5.94 -16.70 -14.13
N LYS A 166 -5.22 -16.16 -15.13
CA LYS A 166 -5.75 -15.65 -16.42
C LYS A 166 -6.84 -14.59 -16.30
N ARG A 167 -6.80 -13.81 -15.25
CA ARG A 167 -7.73 -12.69 -15.04
C ARG A 167 -7.11 -11.58 -14.18
N ILE A 168 -7.73 -10.43 -14.23
CA ILE A 168 -7.51 -9.32 -13.30
C ILE A 168 -8.31 -9.60 -12.02
N ALA A 169 -7.77 -9.21 -10.88
CA ALA A 169 -8.44 -9.36 -9.60
C ALA A 169 -9.53 -8.29 -9.40
N GLU A 170 -10.58 -8.63 -8.67
CA GLU A 170 -11.53 -7.64 -8.17
C GLU A 170 -11.03 -7.03 -6.85
N PRO A 171 -11.36 -5.75 -6.55
CA PRO A 171 -10.94 -5.08 -5.31
C PRO A 171 -11.29 -5.86 -4.03
N ILE A 172 -12.43 -6.56 -4.03
CA ILE A 172 -12.87 -7.35 -2.88
C ILE A 172 -11.91 -8.50 -2.57
N GLU A 173 -11.21 -9.04 -3.55
CA GLU A 173 -10.26 -10.14 -3.33
C GLU A 173 -9.04 -9.65 -2.54
N VAL A 174 -8.58 -8.42 -2.81
CA VAL A 174 -7.54 -7.77 -2.02
C VAL A 174 -8.06 -7.41 -0.63
N ALA A 175 -9.28 -6.89 -0.54
CA ALA A 175 -9.90 -6.51 0.73
C ALA A 175 -10.09 -7.72 1.67
N ASN A 176 -10.42 -8.91 1.15
CA ASN A 176 -10.54 -10.13 1.94
C ASN A 176 -9.21 -10.51 2.63
N ALA A 177 -8.07 -10.35 1.95
CA ALA A 177 -6.76 -10.57 2.55
C ALA A 177 -6.46 -9.55 3.67
N VAL A 178 -6.85 -8.29 3.47
CA VAL A 178 -6.72 -7.24 4.49
C VAL A 178 -7.57 -7.55 5.72
N VAL A 179 -8.83 -7.94 5.52
CA VAL A 179 -9.75 -8.32 6.61
C VAL A 179 -9.22 -9.53 7.38
N PHE A 180 -8.67 -10.53 6.68
CA PHE A 180 -8.02 -11.67 7.33
C PHE A 180 -6.85 -11.22 8.21
N LEU A 181 -5.92 -10.42 7.69
CA LEU A 181 -4.77 -9.93 8.45
C LEU A 181 -5.17 -9.02 9.62
N ALA A 182 -6.30 -8.32 9.52
CA ALA A 182 -6.84 -7.48 10.59
C ALA A 182 -7.60 -8.26 11.67
N SER A 183 -7.87 -9.54 11.44
CA SER A 183 -8.65 -10.39 12.34
C SER A 183 -7.78 -11.11 13.38
N ASP A 184 -8.42 -11.62 14.43
CA ASP A 184 -7.77 -12.44 15.46
C ASP A 184 -7.13 -13.74 14.91
N LYS A 185 -7.60 -14.19 13.74
CA LYS A 185 -7.04 -15.38 13.06
C LYS A 185 -5.61 -15.19 12.55
N ALA A 186 -5.18 -13.93 12.39
CA ALA A 186 -3.86 -13.58 11.91
C ALA A 186 -2.92 -13.01 12.98
N ARG A 187 -3.25 -13.10 14.26
CA ARG A 187 -2.46 -12.49 15.35
C ARG A 187 -1.03 -12.97 15.47
N TYR A 188 -0.68 -14.13 14.89
CA TYR A 188 0.68 -14.64 14.86
C TYR A 188 1.38 -14.41 13.51
N ILE A 189 0.78 -13.56 12.64
CA ILE A 189 1.34 -13.17 11.35
C ILE A 189 1.84 -11.73 11.47
N SER A 190 3.15 -11.53 11.44
CA SER A 190 3.77 -10.20 11.49
C SER A 190 5.03 -10.14 10.61
N GLY A 191 5.24 -9.01 9.95
CA GLY A 191 6.39 -8.76 9.09
C GLY A 191 6.34 -9.45 7.74
N VAL A 192 5.15 -9.86 7.26
CA VAL A 192 5.02 -10.54 5.96
C VAL A 192 4.71 -9.55 4.83
N ASN A 193 5.15 -9.92 3.65
CA ASN A 193 4.75 -9.35 2.37
C ASN A 193 3.83 -10.38 1.69
N LEU A 194 2.51 -10.21 1.80
CA LEU A 194 1.51 -11.13 1.30
C LEU A 194 1.08 -10.76 -0.13
N PRO A 195 1.50 -11.51 -1.17
CA PRO A 195 1.01 -11.29 -2.52
C PRO A 195 -0.46 -11.69 -2.66
N VAL A 196 -1.23 -10.81 -3.31
CA VAL A 196 -2.62 -11.09 -3.74
C VAL A 196 -2.65 -10.74 -5.24
N ASP A 197 -2.08 -11.62 -6.06
CA ASP A 197 -1.71 -11.32 -7.44
C ASP A 197 -2.00 -12.46 -8.44
N GLY A 198 -2.77 -13.47 -8.02
CA GLY A 198 -3.14 -14.60 -8.86
C GLY A 198 -1.95 -15.48 -9.30
N GLY A 199 -0.84 -15.44 -8.55
CA GLY A 199 0.38 -16.19 -8.84
C GLY A 199 1.32 -15.48 -9.84
N ARG A 200 1.12 -14.18 -10.08
CA ARG A 200 1.95 -13.42 -11.03
C ARG A 200 3.41 -13.30 -10.61
N THR A 201 3.66 -13.11 -9.33
CA THR A 201 5.02 -13.02 -8.77
C THR A 201 5.70 -14.39 -8.84
N LYS A 202 6.87 -14.45 -9.46
CA LYS A 202 7.62 -15.70 -9.67
C LYS A 202 8.64 -16.02 -8.58
N SER A 203 8.93 -15.06 -7.69
CA SER A 203 9.83 -15.28 -6.54
C SER A 203 9.07 -15.86 -5.35
N LEU A 204 9.72 -16.70 -4.57
CA LEU A 204 9.24 -17.24 -3.30
C LEU A 204 9.26 -16.18 -2.19
#